data_ad68b2c870f2794d7ece97f2bb0e7e5d
#
_entry.id   ad68b2c870f2794d7ece97f2bb0e7e5d
#
_cell.length_a   1.000
_cell.length_b   1.000
_cell.length_c   1.000
_cell.angle_alpha   90.00
_cell.angle_beta   90.00
_cell.angle_gamma   90.00
#
_symmetry.space_group_name_H-M   'P 1'
#
loop_
_entity.id
_entity.type
_entity.pdbx_description
1 polymer ?
#
loop_
_entity_poly.entity_id
_entity_poly.type
_entity_poly.pdbx_seq_one_letter_code
_entity_poly.pdbx_strand_id
1 'polypeptide(L)'
;MGFKDIEKFNDSLLAKQVWRMINNPDSLCHRVFKARFFPDCSILEAKDSTLGSYAWKSIIGARDVIREGMVWRIGNGHSVRIREDKWLPVKTNRSVISPMPIVAPGAKVSSLIDSDLRGWNSTLVNQIFLPHEASVICGLPLSTRLPPDRIIWKIGRAHV
;
A
#
# COMPACT_ATOMS: atom_id res chain seq x y z
N MET A 1 -4.33 11.57 34.76
CA MET A 1 -5.25 10.75 33.94
C MET A 1 -5.44 11.45 32.62
N GLY A 2 -4.79 10.99 31.54
CA GLY A 2 -4.99 11.55 30.21
C GLY A 2 -6.36 11.12 29.66
N PHE A 3 -7.23 12.08 29.39
CA PHE A 3 -8.46 11.80 28.63
C PHE A 3 -8.03 11.26 27.27
N LYS A 4 -8.38 10.00 26.95
CA LYS A 4 -8.24 9.47 25.60
C LYS A 4 -9.10 10.34 24.69
N ASP A 5 -8.48 10.89 23.66
CA ASP A 5 -9.18 11.56 22.58
C ASP A 5 -10.15 10.54 21.92
N ILE A 6 -11.44 10.70 22.24
CA ILE A 6 -12.48 9.76 21.84
C ILE A 6 -12.61 9.71 20.33
N GLU A 7 -12.39 10.85 19.64
CA GLU A 7 -12.44 10.92 18.18
C GLU A 7 -11.32 10.10 17.56
N LYS A 8 -10.08 10.31 18.00
CA LYS A 8 -8.92 9.52 17.53
C LYS A 8 -9.03 8.04 17.86
N PHE A 9 -9.65 7.71 19.00
CA PHE A 9 -9.92 6.33 19.34
C PHE A 9 -10.95 5.70 18.40
N ASN A 10 -12.03 6.40 18.10
CA ASN A 10 -13.05 5.95 17.16
C ASN A 10 -12.47 5.79 15.74
N ASP A 11 -11.68 6.76 15.26
CA ASP A 11 -10.99 6.68 13.97
C ASP A 11 -10.07 5.47 13.89
N SER A 12 -9.38 5.15 14.98
CA SER A 12 -8.52 3.98 15.07
C SER A 12 -9.31 2.66 14.96
N LEU A 13 -10.51 2.61 15.57
CA LEU A 13 -11.39 1.44 15.47
C LEU A 13 -11.93 1.27 14.05
N LEU A 14 -12.33 2.37 13.40
CA LEU A 14 -12.81 2.36 12.02
C LEU A 14 -11.68 1.99 11.05
N ALA A 15 -10.50 2.56 11.23
CA ALA A 15 -9.31 2.21 10.46
C ALA A 15 -8.98 0.71 10.57
N LYS A 16 -9.16 0.12 11.77
CA LYS A 16 -9.03 -1.33 11.96
C LYS A 16 -10.02 -2.13 11.12
N GLN A 17 -11.24 -1.64 10.90
CA GLN A 17 -12.20 -2.31 10.02
C GLN A 17 -11.75 -2.23 8.55
N VAL A 18 -11.28 -1.06 8.09
CA VAL A 18 -10.70 -0.93 6.75
C VAL A 18 -9.54 -1.92 6.57
N TRP A 19 -8.64 -1.99 7.56
CA TRP A 19 -7.51 -2.93 7.55
C TRP A 19 -7.95 -4.39 7.46
N ARG A 20 -8.99 -4.77 8.21
CA ARG A 20 -9.57 -6.12 8.15
C ARG A 20 -10.16 -6.42 6.78
N MET A 21 -10.85 -5.46 6.16
CA MET A 21 -11.40 -5.64 4.82
C MET A 21 -10.31 -5.81 3.76
N ILE A 22 -9.18 -5.11 3.88
CA ILE A 22 -8.05 -5.26 2.98
C ILE A 22 -7.42 -6.66 3.09
N ASN A 23 -7.25 -7.15 4.32
CA ASN A 23 -6.56 -8.42 4.57
C ASN A 23 -7.45 -9.66 4.48
N ASN A 24 -8.78 -9.50 4.55
CA ASN A 24 -9.74 -10.61 4.51
C ASN A 24 -10.81 -10.36 3.42
N PRO A 25 -10.45 -10.43 2.13
CA PRO A 25 -11.37 -10.17 1.03
C PRO A 25 -12.53 -11.18 0.97
N ASP A 26 -12.37 -12.37 1.53
CA ASP A 26 -13.39 -13.42 1.57
C ASP A 26 -14.41 -13.24 2.69
N SER A 27 -14.18 -12.29 3.61
CA SER A 27 -15.12 -12.03 4.70
C SER A 27 -16.47 -11.54 4.17
N LEU A 28 -17.56 -11.93 4.84
CA LEU A 28 -18.91 -11.49 4.49
C LEU A 28 -18.99 -9.96 4.46
N CYS A 29 -18.38 -9.29 5.44
CA CYS A 29 -18.33 -7.84 5.51
C CYS A 29 -17.70 -7.23 4.25
N HIS A 30 -16.52 -7.69 3.84
CA HIS A 30 -15.86 -7.22 2.62
C HIS A 30 -16.74 -7.47 1.39
N ARG A 31 -17.29 -8.67 1.24
CA ARG A 31 -18.11 -9.04 0.07
C ARG A 31 -19.36 -8.17 -0.06
N VAL A 32 -20.06 -7.92 1.04
CA VAL A 32 -21.27 -7.08 1.06
C VAL A 32 -20.94 -5.64 0.71
N PHE A 33 -19.90 -5.06 1.33
CA PHE A 33 -19.50 -3.68 1.04
C PHE A 33 -18.94 -3.54 -0.38
N LYS A 34 -18.15 -4.52 -0.85
CA LYS A 34 -17.61 -4.54 -2.21
C LYS A 34 -18.72 -4.52 -3.25
N ALA A 35 -19.66 -5.43 -3.15
CA ALA A 35 -20.77 -5.53 -4.10
C ALA A 35 -21.59 -4.24 -4.20
N ARG A 36 -21.72 -3.49 -3.10
CA ARG A 36 -22.58 -2.32 -3.04
C ARG A 36 -21.86 -1.00 -3.33
N PHE A 37 -20.59 -0.84 -2.90
CA PHE A 37 -19.94 0.47 -2.86
C PHE A 37 -18.65 0.56 -3.70
N PHE A 38 -17.98 -0.56 -3.98
CA PHE A 38 -16.73 -0.56 -4.76
C PHE A 38 -16.54 -1.82 -5.61
N PRO A 39 -17.52 -2.19 -6.46
CA PRO A 39 -17.50 -3.47 -7.19
C PRO A 39 -16.24 -3.65 -8.05
N ASP A 40 -15.78 -2.58 -8.69
CA ASP A 40 -14.73 -2.61 -9.72
C ASP A 40 -13.37 -2.09 -9.26
N CYS A 41 -13.25 -1.68 -7.98
CA CYS A 41 -12.00 -1.12 -7.44
C CYS A 41 -11.66 -1.72 -6.06
N SER A 42 -10.58 -1.26 -5.46
CA SER A 42 -10.25 -1.58 -4.08
C SER A 42 -10.95 -0.61 -3.11
N ILE A 43 -11.09 -1.00 -1.84
CA ILE A 43 -11.63 -0.11 -0.80
C ILE A 43 -10.78 1.18 -0.66
N LEU A 44 -9.49 1.12 -0.98
CA LEU A 44 -8.60 2.27 -0.95
C LEU A 44 -8.88 3.26 -2.09
N GLU A 45 -9.40 2.80 -3.20
CA GLU A 45 -9.72 3.60 -4.39
C GLU A 45 -11.20 3.99 -4.45
N ALA A 46 -12.02 3.39 -3.59
CA ALA A 46 -13.46 3.64 -3.56
C ALA A 46 -13.77 5.13 -3.41
N LYS A 47 -14.74 5.61 -4.17
CA LYS A 47 -15.20 7.01 -4.07
C LYS A 47 -16.17 7.17 -2.91
N ASP A 48 -16.17 8.36 -2.32
CA ASP A 48 -17.19 8.72 -1.35
C ASP A 48 -18.55 8.76 -2.05
N SER A 49 -19.46 7.92 -1.59
CA SER A 49 -20.82 7.90 -2.11
C SER A 49 -21.73 8.75 -1.22
N THR A 50 -22.38 9.74 -1.81
CA THR A 50 -23.41 10.53 -1.12
C THR A 50 -24.58 9.66 -0.66
N LEU A 51 -24.84 8.55 -1.36
CA LEU A 51 -25.88 7.57 -1.07
C LEU A 51 -25.43 6.45 -0.11
N GLY A 52 -24.19 6.52 0.38
CA GLY A 52 -23.66 5.54 1.30
C GLY A 52 -24.36 5.57 2.67
N SER A 53 -24.53 4.40 3.29
CA SER A 53 -24.98 4.30 4.68
C SER A 53 -24.02 5.03 5.63
N TYR A 54 -24.51 5.41 6.79
CA TYR A 54 -23.67 6.03 7.83
C TYR A 54 -22.41 5.19 8.12
N ALA A 55 -22.58 3.88 8.23
CA ALA A 55 -21.48 2.94 8.44
C ALA A 55 -20.43 3.01 7.30
N TRP A 56 -20.86 3.08 6.04
CA TRP A 56 -19.95 3.23 4.91
C TRP A 56 -19.18 4.53 4.95
N LYS A 57 -19.87 5.65 5.20
CA LYS A 57 -19.22 6.97 5.30
C LYS A 57 -18.17 7.01 6.41
N SER A 58 -18.46 6.41 7.56
CA SER A 58 -17.53 6.33 8.68
C SER A 58 -16.29 5.48 8.33
N ILE A 59 -16.49 4.34 7.66
CA ILE A 59 -15.39 3.45 7.23
C ILE A 59 -14.51 4.15 6.21
N ILE A 60 -15.12 4.79 5.20
CA ILE A 60 -14.36 5.52 4.16
C ILE A 60 -13.61 6.71 4.74
N GLY A 61 -14.19 7.44 5.70
CA GLY A 61 -13.51 8.53 6.39
C GLY A 61 -12.22 8.09 7.10
N ALA A 62 -12.22 6.89 7.67
CA ALA A 62 -11.04 6.34 8.33
C ALA A 62 -9.97 5.76 7.37
N ARG A 63 -10.26 5.67 6.06
CA ARG A 63 -9.36 5.15 5.03
C ARG A 63 -8.03 5.89 4.96
N ASP A 64 -8.04 7.19 5.17
CA ASP A 64 -6.83 8.01 5.03
C ASP A 64 -5.81 7.70 6.12
N VAL A 65 -6.25 7.32 7.31
CA VAL A 65 -5.37 6.80 8.37
C VAL A 65 -4.62 5.57 7.88
N ILE A 66 -5.31 4.68 7.15
CA ILE A 66 -4.67 3.48 6.57
C ILE A 66 -3.70 3.88 5.45
N ARG A 67 -4.11 4.78 4.56
CA ARG A 67 -3.24 5.25 3.45
C ARG A 67 -1.93 5.88 3.94
N GLU A 68 -1.96 6.56 5.07
CA GLU A 68 -0.76 7.18 5.64
C GLU A 68 0.20 6.14 6.23
N GLY A 69 -0.35 5.14 6.93
CA GLY A 69 0.44 4.15 7.66
C GLY A 69 0.87 2.94 6.84
N MET A 70 0.14 2.62 5.77
CA MET A 70 0.41 1.43 4.97
C MET A 70 1.64 1.57 4.07
N VAL A 71 2.32 0.44 3.88
CA VAL A 71 3.41 0.27 2.91
C VAL A 71 3.30 -1.11 2.29
N TRP A 72 3.57 -1.22 1.01
CA TRP A 72 3.67 -2.50 0.35
C TRP A 72 4.99 -3.19 0.70
N ARG A 73 4.90 -4.43 1.13
CA ARG A 73 6.02 -5.35 1.19
C ARG A 73 6.05 -6.15 -0.12
N ILE A 74 7.11 -5.98 -0.87
CA ILE A 74 7.28 -6.62 -2.17
C ILE A 74 7.54 -8.12 -1.98
N GLY A 75 6.77 -8.92 -2.71
CA GLY A 75 6.96 -10.34 -2.88
C GLY A 75 7.33 -10.65 -4.34
N ASN A 76 6.34 -10.81 -5.20
CA ASN A 76 6.52 -11.02 -6.65
C ASN A 76 6.37 -9.73 -7.48
N GLY A 77 5.95 -8.62 -6.88
CA GLY A 77 5.81 -7.32 -7.52
C GLY A 77 4.60 -7.17 -8.46
N HIS A 78 3.72 -8.17 -8.57
CA HIS A 78 2.60 -8.13 -9.52
C HIS A 78 1.45 -7.22 -9.08
N SER A 79 1.29 -6.99 -7.80
CA SER A 79 0.20 -6.16 -7.26
C SER A 79 0.59 -4.68 -7.10
N VAL A 80 1.88 -4.36 -7.09
CA VAL A 80 2.42 -3.05 -6.73
C VAL A 80 2.83 -2.26 -7.96
N ARG A 81 2.32 -1.04 -8.10
CA ARG A 81 2.70 -0.10 -9.15
C ARG A 81 3.92 0.70 -8.71
N ILE A 82 4.87 0.89 -9.62
CA ILE A 82 6.15 1.50 -9.31
C ILE A 82 5.99 2.94 -8.79
N ARG A 83 5.14 3.74 -9.41
CA ARG A 83 4.99 5.17 -9.10
C ARG A 83 3.89 5.47 -8.09
N GLU A 84 2.77 4.79 -8.22
CA GLU A 84 1.53 5.16 -7.53
C GLU A 84 1.48 4.59 -6.11
N ASP A 85 2.14 3.47 -5.89
CA ASP A 85 2.05 2.77 -4.61
C ASP A 85 3.24 3.09 -3.69
N LYS A 86 3.00 3.06 -2.39
CA LYS A 86 4.02 3.28 -1.37
C LYS A 86 4.70 1.97 -1.03
N TRP A 87 5.92 1.76 -1.50
CA TRP A 87 6.68 0.53 -1.27
C TRP A 87 8.14 0.72 -0.87
N LEU A 88 8.67 1.93 -1.01
CA LEU A 88 10.04 2.24 -0.59
C LEU A 88 10.11 2.54 0.92
N PRO A 89 11.15 2.07 1.63
CA PRO A 89 11.32 2.32 3.06
C PRO A 89 11.92 3.70 3.36
N VAL A 90 11.76 4.67 2.46
CA VAL A 90 12.25 6.05 2.65
C VAL A 90 11.32 6.85 3.56
N LYS A 91 11.91 7.73 4.37
CA LYS A 91 11.17 8.42 5.45
C LYS A 91 10.14 9.44 4.94
N THR A 92 10.39 10.07 3.81
CA THR A 92 9.65 11.28 3.42
C THR A 92 8.36 10.99 2.67
N ASN A 93 8.33 10.08 1.72
CA ASN A 93 7.11 9.85 0.92
C ASN A 93 6.83 8.37 0.61
N ARG A 94 7.77 7.46 0.85
CA ARG A 94 7.65 6.02 0.56
C ARG A 94 7.29 5.68 -0.90
N SER A 95 7.21 6.69 -1.75
CA SER A 95 6.98 6.60 -3.20
C SER A 95 8.26 6.98 -3.94
N VAL A 96 8.35 6.55 -5.19
CA VAL A 96 9.46 6.86 -6.08
C VAL A 96 9.43 8.33 -6.48
N ILE A 97 10.57 9.00 -6.42
CA ILE A 97 10.77 10.42 -6.78
C ILE A 97 11.49 10.55 -8.13
N SER A 98 12.23 9.53 -8.56
CA SER A 98 12.99 9.55 -9.80
C SER A 98 12.13 9.96 -11.00
N PRO A 99 12.60 10.88 -11.86
CA PRO A 99 11.97 11.14 -13.14
C PRO A 99 12.10 9.88 -14.02
N MET A 100 10.98 9.31 -14.42
CA MET A 100 10.97 8.05 -15.17
C MET A 100 10.32 8.22 -16.54
N PRO A 101 11.03 8.73 -17.54
CA PRO A 101 10.48 8.81 -18.90
C PRO A 101 10.33 7.42 -19.54
N ILE A 102 11.05 6.42 -19.04
CA ILE A 102 11.17 5.08 -19.64
C ILE A 102 10.08 4.10 -19.11
N VAL A 103 9.50 4.39 -17.95
CA VAL A 103 8.53 3.49 -17.32
C VAL A 103 7.10 3.92 -17.65
N ALA A 104 6.35 3.04 -18.29
CA ALA A 104 4.96 3.29 -18.64
C ALA A 104 4.10 3.55 -17.37
N PRO A 105 3.07 4.42 -17.46
CA PRO A 105 2.11 4.59 -16.39
C PRO A 105 1.49 3.24 -15.99
N GLY A 106 1.39 2.98 -14.69
CA GLY A 106 0.86 1.73 -14.16
C GLY A 106 1.81 0.52 -14.20
N ALA A 107 3.08 0.71 -14.63
CA ALA A 107 4.07 -0.37 -14.62
C ALA A 107 4.23 -0.97 -13.23
N LYS A 108 4.35 -2.31 -13.18
CA LYS A 108 4.42 -3.07 -11.95
C LYS A 108 5.87 -3.28 -11.49
N VAL A 109 6.06 -3.40 -10.19
CA VAL A 109 7.37 -3.68 -9.58
C VAL A 109 7.94 -5.02 -10.07
N SER A 110 7.09 -5.95 -10.50
CA SER A 110 7.52 -7.22 -11.11
C SER A 110 8.44 -7.04 -12.32
N SER A 111 8.32 -5.94 -13.07
CA SER A 111 9.23 -5.65 -14.19
C SER A 111 10.67 -5.34 -13.77
N LEU A 112 10.89 -5.03 -12.50
CA LEU A 112 12.20 -4.75 -11.91
C LEU A 112 12.84 -6.01 -11.28
N ILE A 113 12.10 -7.11 -11.24
CA ILE A 113 12.54 -8.37 -10.64
C ILE A 113 12.98 -9.32 -11.76
N ASP A 114 14.17 -9.84 -11.61
CA ASP A 114 14.68 -10.91 -12.46
C ASP A 114 14.10 -12.26 -11.96
N SER A 115 13.31 -12.89 -12.80
CA SER A 115 12.63 -14.14 -12.47
C SER A 115 13.59 -15.32 -12.32
N ASP A 116 14.71 -15.32 -13.07
CA ASP A 116 15.69 -16.40 -13.09
C ASP A 116 16.61 -16.31 -11.88
N LEU A 117 17.09 -15.11 -11.58
CA LEU A 117 17.93 -14.85 -10.42
C LEU A 117 17.12 -14.69 -9.12
N ARG A 118 15.80 -14.56 -9.23
CA ARG A 118 14.87 -14.29 -8.11
C ARG A 118 15.32 -13.13 -7.23
N GLY A 119 15.76 -12.08 -7.88
CA GLY A 119 16.34 -10.90 -7.26
C GLY A 119 16.03 -9.63 -8.06
N TRP A 120 16.53 -8.51 -7.59
CA TRP A 120 16.41 -7.26 -8.33
C TRP A 120 17.29 -7.27 -9.57
N ASN A 121 16.74 -6.86 -10.72
CA ASN A 121 17.52 -6.55 -11.90
C ASN A 121 18.29 -5.24 -11.68
N SER A 122 19.46 -5.33 -11.05
CA SER A 122 20.24 -4.18 -10.65
C SER A 122 20.66 -3.28 -11.83
N THR A 123 20.91 -3.87 -12.99
CA THR A 123 21.23 -3.11 -14.21
C THR A 123 20.06 -2.22 -14.60
N LEU A 124 18.87 -2.78 -14.71
CA LEU A 124 17.65 -2.05 -15.04
C LEU A 124 17.28 -1.01 -13.98
N VAL A 125 17.38 -1.38 -12.71
CA VAL A 125 17.10 -0.48 -11.59
C VAL A 125 18.03 0.73 -11.61
N ASN A 126 19.34 0.55 -11.83
CA ASN A 126 20.30 1.66 -11.91
C ASN A 126 20.11 2.54 -13.16
N GLN A 127 19.52 2.02 -14.22
CA GLN A 127 19.19 2.82 -15.41
C GLN A 127 17.94 3.70 -15.23
N ILE A 128 16.98 3.24 -14.44
CA ILE A 128 15.67 3.88 -14.29
C ILE A 128 15.66 4.87 -13.13
N PHE A 129 16.27 4.51 -12.00
CA PHE A 129 16.15 5.24 -10.74
C PHE A 129 17.40 6.07 -10.42
N LEU A 130 17.22 7.14 -9.65
CA LEU A 130 18.33 7.89 -9.08
C LEU A 130 19.20 6.99 -8.20
N PRO A 131 20.51 7.24 -8.11
CA PRO A 131 21.44 6.33 -7.42
C PRO A 131 21.05 5.97 -5.98
N HIS A 132 20.52 6.92 -5.24
CA HIS A 132 20.08 6.67 -3.85
C HIS A 132 18.83 5.78 -3.78
N GLU A 133 17.87 5.96 -4.71
CA GLU A 133 16.68 5.09 -4.79
C GLU A 133 17.06 3.70 -5.30
N ALA A 134 17.90 3.62 -6.31
CA ALA A 134 18.41 2.36 -6.83
C ALA A 134 19.10 1.53 -5.73
N SER A 135 19.94 2.18 -4.93
CA SER A 135 20.58 1.54 -3.78
C SER A 135 19.57 1.02 -2.76
N VAL A 136 18.54 1.80 -2.45
CA VAL A 136 17.46 1.38 -1.54
C VAL A 136 16.68 0.20 -2.12
N ILE A 137 16.32 0.24 -3.40
CA ILE A 137 15.58 -0.82 -4.09
C ILE A 137 16.37 -2.12 -4.09
N CYS A 138 17.62 -2.07 -4.54
CA CYS A 138 18.49 -3.25 -4.56
C CYS A 138 18.79 -3.81 -3.16
N GLY A 139 18.72 -2.97 -2.13
CA GLY A 139 18.85 -3.37 -0.73
C GLY A 139 17.59 -3.98 -0.10
N LEU A 140 16.43 -3.92 -0.79
CA LEU A 140 15.21 -4.53 -0.27
C LEU A 140 15.30 -6.07 -0.37
N PRO A 141 15.05 -6.78 0.73
CA PRO A 141 15.08 -8.24 0.70
C PRO A 141 13.91 -8.80 -0.11
N LEU A 142 14.22 -9.58 -1.12
CA LEU A 142 13.26 -10.40 -1.84
C LEU A 142 13.34 -11.85 -1.36
N SER A 143 12.17 -12.47 -1.19
CA SER A 143 12.13 -13.90 -0.91
C SER A 143 12.39 -14.70 -2.19
N THR A 144 13.23 -15.72 -2.12
CA THR A 144 13.49 -16.62 -3.25
C THR A 144 12.23 -17.36 -3.75
N ARG A 145 11.19 -17.42 -2.92
CA ARG A 145 9.89 -18.02 -3.27
C ARG A 145 8.96 -17.05 -3.98
N LEU A 146 9.30 -15.76 -4.04
CA LEU A 146 8.50 -14.68 -4.63
C LEU A 146 7.00 -14.79 -4.24
N PRO A 147 6.67 -14.77 -2.94
CA PRO A 147 5.28 -14.86 -2.50
C PRO A 147 4.48 -13.64 -3.00
N PRO A 148 3.14 -13.67 -2.96
CA PRO A 148 2.33 -12.49 -3.27
C PRO A 148 2.73 -11.28 -2.44
N ASP A 149 2.61 -10.10 -3.04
CA ASP A 149 2.82 -8.82 -2.36
C ASP A 149 1.83 -8.65 -1.21
N ARG A 150 2.23 -7.97 -0.15
CA ARG A 150 1.38 -7.72 1.02
C ARG A 150 1.44 -6.28 1.48
N ILE A 151 0.30 -5.75 1.86
CA ILE A 151 0.24 -4.49 2.57
C ILE A 151 0.61 -4.74 4.03
N ILE A 152 1.56 -3.95 4.54
CA ILE A 152 1.96 -3.97 5.95
C ILE A 152 1.72 -2.61 6.57
N TRP A 153 1.44 -2.60 7.87
CA TRP A 153 1.38 -1.38 8.65
C TRP A 153 2.77 -1.05 9.21
N LYS A 154 3.31 0.08 8.82
CA LYS A 154 4.57 0.56 9.37
C LYS A 154 4.28 1.60 10.44
N ILE A 155 4.33 1.19 11.69
CA ILE A 155 4.29 2.11 12.84
C ILE A 155 5.55 2.99 12.74
N GLY A 156 5.36 4.30 12.60
CA GLY A 156 6.45 5.25 12.79
C GLY A 156 7.06 4.99 14.17
N ARG A 157 8.39 5.06 14.30
CA ARG A 157 9.01 5.04 15.63
C ARG A 157 8.37 6.18 16.42
N ALA A 158 7.63 5.83 17.47
CA ALA A 158 7.26 6.81 18.46
C ALA A 158 8.58 7.42 18.98
N HIS A 159 8.73 8.72 18.80
CA HIS A 159 9.78 9.43 19.52
C HIS A 159 9.40 9.37 20.99
N VAL A 160 10.11 8.56 21.75
CA VAL A 160 10.17 8.63 23.20
C VAL A 160 11.05 9.81 23.55
#